data_a3e81e90f6027907341696e4b962d39d
#
_entry.id   a3e81e90f6027907341696e4b962d39d
#
_cell.length_a   1.000
_cell.length_b   1.000
_cell.length_c   1.000
_cell.angle_alpha   90.00
_cell.angle_beta   90.00
_cell.angle_gamma   90.00
#
_symmetry.space_group_name_H-M   'P 1'
#
loop_
_entity.id
_entity.type
_entity.pdbx_description
1 polymer ?
#
loop_
_entity_poly.entity_id
_entity_poly.type
_entity_poly.pdbx_seq_one_letter_code
_entity_poly.pdbx_strand_id
1 'polypeptide(L)'
;RILQSVKHCNISVLYIKTDQQLLAQTQKLQQRATFHILQEYARSGVFEQIILVDNTSVSEMIGELSIADYYESLNQTIVPMINFINVFNNSKPGMSTFGPFADVSRIRTLGMVNVETGEEKLIFPRDNRNETRYYYAINAKSLKEDGTLHNKIRKQMKGKNEKSSFGIFETSYDKNFCYSVVCSREIVQL
;
A
#
# COMPACT_ATOMS: atom_id res chain seq x y z
N ARG A 1 -14.65 21.82 -8.02
CA ARG A 1 -14.74 21.94 -9.48
C ARG A 1 -14.14 20.71 -10.19
N ILE A 2 -12.91 20.27 -9.89
CA ILE A 2 -12.29 19.11 -10.55
C ILE A 2 -13.15 17.84 -10.41
N LEU A 3 -13.61 17.51 -9.20
CA LEU A 3 -14.45 16.34 -8.95
C LEU A 3 -15.77 16.37 -9.75
N GLN A 4 -16.35 17.54 -9.96
CA GLN A 4 -17.58 17.69 -10.76
C GLN A 4 -17.32 17.39 -12.24
N SER A 5 -16.13 17.71 -12.74
CA SER A 5 -15.76 17.45 -14.15
C SER A 5 -15.43 15.98 -14.43
N VAL A 6 -15.01 15.22 -13.42
CA VAL A 6 -14.57 13.81 -13.55
C VAL A 6 -15.50 12.81 -12.84
N LYS A 7 -16.73 13.20 -12.52
CA LYS A 7 -17.71 12.38 -11.77
C LYS A 7 -18.06 11.02 -12.43
N HIS A 8 -17.72 10.84 -13.70
CA HIS A 8 -17.93 9.60 -14.44
C HIS A 8 -16.69 8.69 -14.46
N CYS A 9 -15.59 9.12 -13.83
CA CYS A 9 -14.36 8.36 -13.75
C CYS A 9 -14.19 7.73 -12.36
N ASN A 10 -13.52 6.60 -12.31
CA ASN A 10 -13.06 6.03 -11.05
C ASN A 10 -11.85 6.86 -10.56
N ILE A 11 -12.04 7.56 -9.44
CA ILE A 11 -11.03 8.47 -8.91
C ILE A 11 -10.26 7.78 -7.80
N SER A 12 -8.96 7.59 -8.00
CA SER A 12 -8.03 7.17 -6.96
C SER A 12 -7.21 8.37 -6.49
N VAL A 13 -7.12 8.55 -5.18
CA VAL A 13 -6.37 9.64 -4.56
C VAL A 13 -5.14 9.08 -3.87
N LEU A 14 -3.97 9.66 -4.14
CA LEU A 14 -2.76 9.45 -3.37
C LEU A 14 -2.61 10.64 -2.40
N TYR A 15 -2.70 10.36 -1.11
CA TYR A 15 -2.46 11.36 -0.08
C TYR A 15 -1.11 11.14 0.57
N ILE A 16 -0.22 12.12 0.44
CA ILE A 16 1.13 12.10 1.03
C ILE A 16 1.13 13.05 2.22
N LYS A 17 1.25 12.50 3.41
CA LYS A 17 1.40 13.25 4.65
C LYS A 17 2.85 13.74 4.77
N THR A 18 3.00 15.05 4.89
CA THR A 18 4.29 15.69 5.15
C THR A 18 4.68 15.56 6.62
N ASP A 19 5.96 15.73 6.91
CA ASP A 19 6.43 15.76 8.29
C ASP A 19 5.80 16.93 9.06
N GLN A 20 5.03 16.58 10.09
CA GLN A 20 4.31 17.57 10.91
C GLN A 20 5.25 18.46 11.74
N GLN A 21 6.47 18.01 12.01
CA GLN A 21 7.43 18.81 12.79
C GLN A 21 7.86 20.07 12.03
N LEU A 22 7.81 20.01 10.70
CA LEU A 22 8.19 21.12 9.81
C LEU A 22 7.05 22.11 9.55
N LEU A 23 5.83 21.84 10.03
CA LEU A 23 4.64 22.64 9.72
C LEU A 23 4.30 23.65 10.82
N ALA A 24 3.89 24.87 10.41
CA ALA A 24 3.26 25.83 11.30
C ALA A 24 1.90 25.31 11.81
N GLN A 25 1.43 25.85 12.95
CA GLN A 25 0.20 25.41 13.61
C GLN A 25 -1.04 25.50 12.69
N THR A 26 -1.15 26.57 11.91
CA THR A 26 -2.24 26.75 10.95
C THR A 26 -2.22 25.71 9.84
N GLN A 27 -1.03 25.36 9.35
CA GLN A 27 -0.84 24.33 8.34
C GLN A 27 -1.21 22.93 8.87
N LYS A 28 -0.88 22.64 10.14
CA LYS A 28 -1.29 21.39 10.80
C LYS A 28 -2.82 21.26 10.87
N LEU A 29 -3.52 22.35 11.21
CA LEU A 29 -4.97 22.35 11.24
C LEU A 29 -5.58 22.15 9.84
N GLN A 30 -5.05 22.84 8.83
CA GLN A 30 -5.48 22.66 7.44
C GLN A 30 -5.24 21.23 6.95
N GLN A 31 -4.07 20.67 7.27
CA GLN A 31 -3.74 19.28 6.91
C GLN A 31 -4.73 18.30 7.56
N ARG A 32 -5.03 18.44 8.86
CA ARG A 32 -5.99 17.59 9.55
C ARG A 32 -7.40 17.68 8.93
N ALA A 33 -7.88 18.89 8.67
CA ALA A 33 -9.18 19.09 8.03
C ALA A 33 -9.25 18.46 6.64
N THR A 34 -8.25 18.71 5.79
CA THR A 34 -8.16 18.13 4.44
C THR A 34 -8.08 16.62 4.50
N PHE A 35 -7.26 16.06 5.36
CA PHE A 35 -7.08 14.63 5.53
C PHE A 35 -8.38 13.94 5.95
N HIS A 36 -9.11 14.53 6.89
CA HIS A 36 -10.41 14.03 7.33
C HIS A 36 -11.44 14.05 6.17
N ILE A 37 -11.56 15.16 5.47
CA ILE A 37 -12.52 15.32 4.35
C ILE A 37 -12.23 14.32 3.22
N LEU A 38 -10.96 14.12 2.85
CA LEU A 38 -10.60 13.19 1.79
C LEU A 38 -10.94 11.74 2.14
N GLN A 39 -10.76 11.35 3.40
CA GLN A 39 -11.15 10.02 3.88
C GLN A 39 -12.67 9.85 3.90
N GLU A 40 -13.44 10.88 4.27
CA GLU A 40 -14.91 10.85 4.20
C GLU A 40 -15.40 10.72 2.75
N TYR A 41 -14.74 11.37 1.79
CA TYR A 41 -15.06 11.19 0.37
C TYR A 41 -14.76 9.77 -0.11
N ALA A 42 -13.71 9.13 0.38
CA ALA A 42 -13.46 7.73 0.09
C ALA A 42 -14.55 6.82 0.70
N ARG A 43 -14.91 7.03 1.98
CA ARG A 43 -15.96 6.27 2.65
C ARG A 43 -17.33 6.40 1.98
N SER A 44 -17.67 7.59 1.51
CA SER A 44 -18.95 7.85 0.81
C SER A 44 -18.98 7.34 -0.63
N GLY A 45 -17.87 6.79 -1.14
CA GLY A 45 -17.78 6.27 -2.51
C GLY A 45 -17.56 7.33 -3.59
N VAL A 46 -17.27 8.59 -3.21
CA VAL A 46 -16.84 9.64 -4.17
C VAL A 46 -15.49 9.28 -4.79
N PHE A 47 -14.61 8.67 -3.99
CA PHE A 47 -13.37 8.08 -4.49
C PHE A 47 -13.49 6.55 -4.54
N GLU A 48 -12.93 5.95 -5.58
CA GLU A 48 -12.70 4.51 -5.66
C GLU A 48 -11.81 4.05 -4.51
N GLN A 49 -10.76 4.83 -4.24
CA GLN A 49 -9.83 4.61 -3.13
C GLN A 49 -9.06 5.87 -2.78
N ILE A 50 -8.59 5.91 -1.54
CA ILE A 50 -7.52 6.81 -1.10
C ILE A 50 -6.35 5.96 -0.58
N ILE A 51 -5.15 6.19 -1.11
CA ILE A 51 -3.91 5.56 -0.66
C ILE A 51 -3.17 6.56 0.22
N LEU A 52 -2.90 6.16 1.46
CA LEU A 52 -2.23 6.95 2.47
C LEU A 52 -0.74 6.65 2.50
N VAL A 53 0.07 7.69 2.46
CA VAL A 53 1.54 7.66 2.58
C VAL A 53 1.96 8.63 3.65
N ASP A 54 2.89 8.23 4.52
CA ASP A 54 3.54 9.09 5.51
C ASP A 54 5.03 9.17 5.19
N ASN A 55 5.50 10.35 4.81
CA ASN A 55 6.90 10.57 4.46
C ASN A 55 7.86 10.18 5.59
N THR A 56 7.45 10.37 6.85
CA THR A 56 8.25 9.96 8.01
C THR A 56 8.44 8.43 8.03
N SER A 57 7.36 7.68 7.87
CA SER A 57 7.42 6.21 7.84
C SER A 57 8.23 5.68 6.66
N VAL A 58 8.11 6.30 5.49
CA VAL A 58 8.92 5.93 4.32
C VAL A 58 10.40 6.23 4.57
N SER A 59 10.72 7.40 5.14
CA SER A 59 12.09 7.76 5.50
C SER A 59 12.72 6.77 6.49
N GLU A 60 11.98 6.37 7.53
CA GLU A 60 12.42 5.35 8.50
C GLU A 60 12.67 3.97 7.85
N MET A 61 11.90 3.63 6.82
CA MET A 61 12.11 2.38 6.07
C MET A 61 13.39 2.38 5.23
N ILE A 62 13.75 3.54 4.67
CA ILE A 62 14.94 3.72 3.82
C ILE A 62 16.20 3.83 4.69
N GLY A 63 16.11 4.50 5.84
CA GLY A 63 17.22 4.79 6.74
C GLY A 63 17.77 6.21 6.57
N GLU A 64 19.06 6.39 6.78
CA GLU A 64 19.70 7.72 6.71
C GLU A 64 19.66 8.27 5.28
N LEU A 65 19.09 9.46 5.11
CA LEU A 65 18.97 10.16 3.85
C LEU A 65 19.67 11.51 3.90
N SER A 66 20.36 11.89 2.81
CA SER A 66 20.84 13.26 2.65
C SER A 66 19.66 14.22 2.46
N ILE A 67 19.81 15.46 2.88
CA ILE A 67 18.78 16.49 2.67
C ILE A 67 18.55 16.74 1.17
N ALA A 68 19.61 16.65 0.36
CA ALA A 68 19.53 16.89 -1.07
C ALA A 68 18.70 15.83 -1.79
N ASP A 69 18.81 14.57 -1.38
CA ASP A 69 18.17 13.42 -2.05
C ASP A 69 16.88 12.96 -1.36
N TYR A 70 16.45 13.67 -0.31
CA TYR A 70 15.35 13.24 0.56
C TYR A 70 14.08 12.90 -0.24
N TYR A 71 13.55 13.85 -1.00
CA TYR A 71 12.31 13.63 -1.76
C TYR A 71 12.48 12.67 -2.91
N GLU A 72 13.65 12.65 -3.54
CA GLU A 72 13.93 11.69 -4.62
C GLU A 72 13.92 10.27 -4.09
N SER A 73 14.59 10.00 -2.98
CA SER A 73 14.63 8.70 -2.32
C SER A 73 13.24 8.22 -1.88
N LEU A 74 12.42 9.12 -1.31
CA LEU A 74 11.03 8.79 -0.96
C LEU A 74 10.25 8.39 -2.22
N ASN A 75 10.35 9.17 -3.30
CA ASN A 75 9.63 8.89 -4.54
C ASN A 75 10.11 7.59 -5.20
N GLN A 76 11.40 7.30 -5.17
CA GLN A 76 11.97 6.03 -5.67
C GLN A 76 11.46 4.81 -4.89
N THR A 77 10.98 4.99 -3.68
CA THR A 77 10.34 3.93 -2.88
C THR A 77 8.83 3.85 -3.16
N ILE A 78 8.12 4.98 -3.11
CA ILE A 78 6.65 5.04 -3.20
C ILE A 78 6.17 4.69 -4.62
N VAL A 79 6.78 5.28 -5.64
CA VAL A 79 6.29 5.14 -7.03
C VAL A 79 6.33 3.70 -7.53
N PRO A 80 7.42 2.93 -7.35
CA PRO A 80 7.43 1.52 -7.73
C PRO A 80 6.35 0.69 -7.01
N MET A 81 6.12 0.90 -5.72
CA MET A 81 5.08 0.18 -4.97
C MET A 81 3.70 0.39 -5.60
N ILE A 82 3.34 1.65 -5.89
CA ILE A 82 2.05 1.99 -6.53
C ILE A 82 1.97 1.38 -7.93
N ASN A 83 3.04 1.50 -8.71
CA ASN A 83 3.09 0.97 -10.07
C ASN A 83 2.94 -0.55 -10.09
N PHE A 84 3.66 -1.28 -9.25
CA PHE A 84 3.56 -2.74 -9.17
C PHE A 84 2.17 -3.20 -8.74
N ILE A 85 1.57 -2.56 -7.72
CA ILE A 85 0.21 -2.89 -7.31
C ILE A 85 -0.78 -2.66 -8.47
N ASN A 86 -0.62 -1.57 -9.22
CA ASN A 86 -1.46 -1.30 -10.39
C ASN A 86 -1.26 -2.35 -11.48
N VAL A 87 -0.01 -2.72 -11.79
CA VAL A 87 0.29 -3.78 -12.78
C VAL A 87 -0.30 -5.11 -12.34
N PHE A 88 -0.12 -5.51 -11.08
CA PHE A 88 -0.61 -6.79 -10.57
C PHE A 88 -2.13 -6.84 -10.50
N ASN A 89 -2.82 -5.75 -10.19
CA ASN A 89 -4.29 -5.68 -10.24
C ASN A 89 -4.85 -5.88 -11.65
N ASN A 90 -4.05 -5.59 -12.68
CA ASN A 90 -4.40 -5.76 -14.09
C ASN A 90 -3.72 -6.97 -14.76
N SER A 91 -3.06 -7.81 -13.96
CA SER A 91 -2.35 -9.01 -14.44
C SER A 91 -2.99 -10.27 -13.87
N LYS A 92 -2.83 -11.38 -14.59
CA LYS A 92 -3.29 -12.68 -14.11
C LYS A 92 -2.23 -13.32 -13.21
N PRO A 93 -2.53 -13.59 -11.92
CA PRO A 93 -1.61 -14.31 -11.05
C PRO A 93 -1.50 -15.78 -11.44
N GLY A 94 -0.33 -16.39 -11.20
CA GLY A 94 -0.13 -17.83 -11.35
C GLY A 94 -0.92 -18.62 -10.29
N MET A 95 -1.04 -18.07 -9.08
CA MET A 95 -1.86 -18.58 -7.98
C MET A 95 -2.44 -17.41 -7.20
N SER A 96 -3.70 -17.47 -6.80
CA SER A 96 -4.32 -16.39 -6.03
C SER A 96 -5.51 -16.87 -5.19
N THR A 97 -5.70 -16.19 -4.06
CA THR A 97 -6.92 -16.25 -3.24
C THR A 97 -7.69 -14.94 -3.25
N PHE A 98 -7.39 -14.02 -4.18
CA PHE A 98 -8.07 -12.74 -4.30
C PHE A 98 -9.55 -12.91 -4.66
N GLY A 99 -10.42 -12.25 -3.90
CA GLY A 99 -11.77 -11.94 -4.27
C GLY A 99 -11.92 -10.44 -4.62
N PRO A 100 -13.12 -9.92 -4.86
CA PRO A 100 -13.34 -8.47 -4.96
C PRO A 100 -12.97 -7.78 -3.65
N PHE A 101 -12.54 -6.51 -3.71
CA PHE A 101 -12.42 -5.71 -2.50
C PHE A 101 -13.82 -5.47 -1.90
N ALA A 102 -13.89 -5.48 -0.57
CA ALA A 102 -15.12 -5.05 0.08
C ALA A 102 -15.38 -3.57 -0.21
N ASP A 103 -16.65 -3.20 -0.46
CA ASP A 103 -17.05 -1.83 -0.81
C ASP A 103 -16.63 -0.78 0.23
N VAL A 104 -16.43 -1.21 1.46
CA VAL A 104 -15.97 -0.36 2.56
C VAL A 104 -14.44 -0.25 2.67
N SER A 105 -13.68 -1.01 1.88
CA SER A 105 -12.20 -1.09 1.92
C SER A 105 -11.54 -0.03 1.02
N ARG A 106 -11.96 1.23 1.16
CA ARG A 106 -11.53 2.33 0.28
C ARG A 106 -10.37 3.16 0.82
N ILE A 107 -10.11 3.11 2.14
CA ILE A 107 -8.97 3.77 2.75
C ILE A 107 -7.85 2.76 2.84
N ARG A 108 -6.76 2.98 2.12
CA ARG A 108 -5.69 2.00 1.92
C ARG A 108 -4.32 2.58 2.26
N THR A 109 -3.41 1.72 2.65
CA THR A 109 -1.97 1.98 2.69
C THR A 109 -1.23 0.81 2.08
N LEU A 110 0.02 1.02 1.71
CA LEU A 110 0.87 -0.01 1.15
C LEU A 110 1.93 -0.44 2.16
N GLY A 111 2.43 -1.65 2.00
CA GLY A 111 3.52 -2.17 2.79
C GLY A 111 4.55 -2.93 1.95
N MET A 112 5.78 -2.96 2.43
CA MET A 112 6.82 -3.86 1.96
C MET A 112 6.88 -5.06 2.90
N VAL A 113 6.89 -6.26 2.33
CA VAL A 113 6.92 -7.50 3.08
C VAL A 113 8.20 -8.26 2.73
N ASN A 114 8.94 -8.64 3.73
CA ASN A 114 10.09 -9.52 3.53
C ASN A 114 9.60 -10.93 3.18
N VAL A 115 9.95 -11.42 2.00
CA VAL A 115 9.48 -12.71 1.47
C VAL A 115 9.95 -13.89 2.33
N GLU A 116 11.13 -13.78 2.98
CA GLU A 116 11.69 -14.86 3.79
C GLU A 116 11.12 -14.88 5.21
N THR A 117 11.02 -13.70 5.86
CA THR A 117 10.60 -13.60 7.28
C THR A 117 9.10 -13.33 7.44
N GLY A 118 8.45 -12.73 6.45
CA GLY A 118 7.06 -12.26 6.54
C GLY A 118 6.90 -10.96 7.32
N GLU A 119 8.02 -10.31 7.73
CA GLU A 119 8.00 -8.99 8.37
C GLU A 119 7.43 -7.96 7.41
N GLU A 120 6.53 -7.11 7.89
CA GLU A 120 5.84 -6.11 7.10
C GLU A 120 6.10 -4.70 7.65
N LYS A 121 6.49 -3.79 6.78
CA LYS A 121 6.63 -2.36 7.08
C LYS A 121 5.65 -1.57 6.22
N LEU A 122 4.79 -0.77 6.86
CA LEU A 122 3.78 0.05 6.17
C LEU A 122 4.31 1.45 5.91
N ILE A 123 4.01 2.00 4.72
CA ILE A 123 4.32 3.40 4.37
C ILE A 123 3.38 4.42 5.04
N PHE A 124 2.35 3.95 5.72
CA PHE A 124 1.50 4.71 6.63
C PHE A 124 1.07 3.77 7.75
N PRO A 125 1.45 4.02 9.02
CA PRO A 125 1.13 3.15 10.15
C PRO A 125 -0.37 2.95 10.33
N ARG A 126 -0.81 1.72 10.55
CA ARG A 126 -2.22 1.39 10.79
C ARG A 126 -2.38 0.21 11.72
N ASP A 127 -3.17 0.40 12.76
CA ASP A 127 -3.52 -0.66 13.71
C ASP A 127 -4.78 -1.42 13.26
N ASN A 128 -5.78 -0.70 12.72
CA ASN A 128 -7.04 -1.28 12.28
C ASN A 128 -6.96 -1.77 10.84
N ARG A 129 -6.97 -3.10 10.68
CA ARG A 129 -6.92 -3.77 9.39
C ARG A 129 -8.26 -4.48 9.14
N ASN A 130 -8.97 -4.06 8.08
CA ASN A 130 -10.21 -4.72 7.67
C ASN A 130 -9.94 -5.84 6.66
N GLU A 131 -9.05 -5.59 5.72
CA GLU A 131 -8.66 -6.51 4.66
C GLU A 131 -7.20 -6.25 4.30
N THR A 132 -6.44 -7.31 4.03
CA THR A 132 -5.05 -7.18 3.57
C THR A 132 -4.82 -8.09 2.37
N ARG A 133 -4.20 -7.57 1.33
CA ARG A 133 -3.78 -8.32 0.15
C ARG A 133 -2.28 -8.31 0.01
N TYR A 134 -1.71 -9.48 -0.24
CA TYR A 134 -0.28 -9.68 -0.43
C TYR A 134 0.00 -10.03 -1.88
N TYR A 135 0.85 -9.25 -2.52
CA TYR A 135 1.25 -9.39 -3.92
C TYR A 135 2.70 -9.87 -3.95
N TYR A 136 2.89 -11.18 -4.08
CA TYR A 136 4.20 -11.80 -4.19
C TYR A 136 4.68 -11.76 -5.63
N ALA A 137 5.72 -11.00 -5.91
CA ALA A 137 6.43 -10.95 -7.18
C ALA A 137 7.63 -11.88 -7.11
N ILE A 138 7.54 -13.00 -7.79
CA ILE A 138 8.52 -14.07 -7.68
C ILE A 138 9.20 -14.28 -9.03
N ASN A 139 10.52 -14.35 -9.00
CA ASN A 139 11.31 -14.65 -10.17
C ASN A 139 10.92 -16.01 -10.78
N ALA A 140 10.81 -16.08 -12.10
CA ALA A 140 10.43 -17.28 -12.84
C ALA A 140 11.30 -18.51 -12.51
N LYS A 141 12.60 -18.30 -12.26
CA LYS A 141 13.52 -19.36 -11.85
C LYS A 141 13.21 -19.86 -10.45
N SER A 142 12.99 -18.94 -9.50
CA SER A 142 12.61 -19.29 -8.12
C SER A 142 11.31 -20.08 -8.06
N LEU A 143 10.32 -19.73 -8.91
CA LEU A 143 9.04 -20.47 -8.99
C LEU A 143 9.22 -21.92 -9.43
N LYS A 144 10.23 -22.21 -10.28
CA LYS A 144 10.48 -23.55 -10.81
C LYS A 144 11.39 -24.39 -9.89
N GLU A 145 12.36 -23.75 -9.24
CA GLU A 145 13.44 -24.42 -8.53
C GLU A 145 13.23 -24.47 -7.00
N ASP A 146 12.55 -23.48 -6.41
CA ASP A 146 12.32 -23.42 -4.96
C ASP A 146 11.01 -24.11 -4.56
N GLY A 147 11.07 -25.43 -4.37
CA GLY A 147 9.93 -26.20 -3.84
C GLY A 147 9.48 -25.82 -2.43
N THR A 148 10.24 -25.00 -1.70
CA THR A 148 9.90 -24.55 -0.33
C THR A 148 9.10 -23.26 -0.31
N LEU A 149 9.16 -22.47 -1.37
CA LEU A 149 8.55 -21.14 -1.47
C LEU A 149 7.04 -21.15 -1.18
N HIS A 150 6.32 -22.09 -1.76
CA HIS A 150 4.88 -22.23 -1.51
C HIS A 150 4.57 -22.49 -0.03
N ASN A 151 5.37 -23.34 0.63
CA ASN A 151 5.19 -23.62 2.05
C ASN A 151 5.54 -22.41 2.93
N LYS A 152 6.57 -21.63 2.56
CA LYS A 152 6.91 -20.36 3.23
C LYS A 152 5.74 -19.38 3.17
N ILE A 153 5.22 -19.10 1.97
CA ILE A 153 4.08 -18.19 1.77
C ILE A 153 2.85 -18.70 2.56
N ARG A 154 2.54 -19.98 2.45
CA ARG A 154 1.40 -20.59 3.18
C ARG A 154 1.55 -20.45 4.70
N LYS A 155 2.78 -20.63 5.23
CA LYS A 155 3.06 -20.46 6.67
C LYS A 155 2.90 -18.99 7.08
N GLN A 156 3.40 -18.05 6.28
CA GLN A 156 3.22 -16.61 6.53
C GLN A 156 1.73 -16.22 6.53
N MET A 157 0.96 -16.73 5.58
CA MET A 157 -0.48 -16.45 5.50
C MET A 157 -1.29 -17.04 6.68
N LYS A 158 -0.89 -18.17 7.24
CA LYS A 158 -1.54 -18.75 8.43
C LYS A 158 -1.39 -17.87 9.68
N GLY A 159 -0.34 -17.07 9.77
CA GLY A 159 -0.11 -16.13 10.87
C GLY A 159 -0.82 -14.79 10.72
N LYS A 160 -1.52 -14.57 9.60
CA LYS A 160 -2.25 -13.32 9.31
C LYS A 160 -3.72 -13.44 9.75
N ASN A 161 -4.44 -12.32 9.71
CA ASN A 161 -5.86 -12.32 10.09
C ASN A 161 -6.72 -13.03 9.01
N GLU A 162 -7.97 -13.37 9.35
CA GLU A 162 -8.89 -14.14 8.50
C GLU A 162 -9.22 -13.48 7.14
N LYS A 163 -9.10 -12.14 7.06
CA LYS A 163 -9.37 -11.37 5.84
C LYS A 163 -8.11 -11.09 5.02
N SER A 164 -7.08 -11.90 5.19
CA SER A 164 -5.87 -11.80 4.39
C SER A 164 -5.95 -12.70 3.16
N SER A 165 -5.56 -12.15 2.01
CA SER A 165 -5.51 -12.88 0.74
C SER A 165 -4.17 -12.62 0.05
N PHE A 166 -3.79 -13.48 -0.90
CA PHE A 166 -2.53 -13.34 -1.61
C PHE A 166 -2.65 -13.71 -3.09
N GLY A 167 -1.74 -13.16 -3.87
CA GLY A 167 -1.49 -13.54 -5.26
C GLY A 167 -0.01 -13.68 -5.52
N ILE A 168 0.36 -14.70 -6.29
CA ILE A 168 1.74 -14.95 -6.73
C ILE A 168 1.83 -14.61 -8.21
N PHE A 169 2.72 -13.70 -8.55
CA PHE A 169 2.96 -13.21 -9.89
C PHE A 169 4.38 -13.58 -10.32
N GLU A 170 4.49 -14.18 -11.49
CA GLU A 170 5.77 -14.44 -12.10
C GLU A 170 6.39 -13.15 -12.62
N THR A 171 7.68 -12.93 -12.36
CA THR A 171 8.42 -11.76 -12.82
C THR A 171 9.75 -12.14 -13.41
N SER A 172 10.31 -11.23 -14.23
CA SER A 172 11.67 -11.33 -14.78
C SER A 172 12.73 -10.67 -13.90
N TYR A 173 12.34 -10.11 -12.74
CA TYR A 173 13.29 -9.50 -11.81
C TYR A 173 14.15 -10.55 -11.10
N ASP A 174 15.41 -10.24 -10.85
CA ASP A 174 16.35 -11.17 -10.19
C ASP A 174 16.04 -11.42 -8.73
N LYS A 175 15.29 -10.51 -8.09
CA LYS A 175 14.93 -10.60 -6.66
C LYS A 175 13.42 -10.82 -6.49
N ASN A 176 13.10 -11.69 -5.54
CA ASN A 176 11.73 -11.83 -5.07
C ASN A 176 11.37 -10.68 -4.15
N PHE A 177 10.15 -10.14 -4.28
CA PHE A 177 9.64 -9.12 -3.39
C PHE A 177 8.14 -9.32 -3.15
N CYS A 178 7.64 -8.71 -2.10
CA CYS A 178 6.21 -8.75 -1.78
C CYS A 178 5.75 -7.37 -1.31
N TYR A 179 4.65 -6.92 -1.88
CA TYR A 179 3.94 -5.73 -1.41
C TYR A 179 2.61 -6.13 -0.80
N SER A 180 2.17 -5.36 0.19
CA SER A 180 0.84 -5.50 0.75
C SER A 180 -0.01 -4.25 0.50
N VAL A 181 -1.31 -4.47 0.39
CA VAL A 181 -2.34 -3.43 0.41
C VAL A 181 -3.19 -3.67 1.63
N VAL A 182 -3.08 -2.79 2.61
CA VAL A 182 -3.84 -2.84 3.85
C VAL A 182 -5.00 -1.88 3.77
N CYS A 183 -6.21 -2.38 3.93
CA CYS A 183 -7.45 -1.61 3.86
C CYS A 183 -8.07 -1.42 5.23
N SER A 184 -8.73 -0.29 5.42
CA SER A 184 -9.51 0.01 6.62
C SER A 184 -10.84 0.67 6.26
N ARG A 185 -11.82 0.49 7.16
CA ARG A 185 -13.09 1.22 7.15
C ARG A 185 -13.02 2.52 7.95
N GLU A 186 -12.10 2.59 8.89
CA GLU A 186 -12.02 3.65 9.86
C GLU A 186 -11.13 4.77 9.38
N ILE A 187 -11.56 6.00 9.67
CA ILE A 187 -10.80 7.21 9.44
C ILE A 187 -9.63 7.23 10.42
N VAL A 188 -8.45 7.57 9.88
CA VAL A 188 -7.27 7.85 10.69
C VAL A 188 -7.32 9.30 11.15
N GLN A 189 -7.03 9.51 12.41
CA GLN A 189 -6.80 10.84 13.00
C GLN A 189 -5.31 11.18 12.88
N LEU A 190 -4.98 12.44 12.57
CA LEU A 190 -3.61 12.96 12.57
C LEU A 190 -3.29 13.67 13.88
#